data_35ba911a483e26402c6620a0b6b9db6a
#
_entry.id   35ba911a483e26402c6620a0b6b9db6a
#
_cell.length_a   1.000
_cell.length_b   1.000
_cell.length_c   1.000
_cell.angle_alpha   90.00
_cell.angle_beta   90.00
_cell.angle_gamma   90.00
#
_symmetry.space_group_name_H-M   'P 1'
#
loop_
_entity.id
_entity.type
_entity.pdbx_description
1 polymer ?
#
loop_
_entity_poly.entity_id
_entity_poly.type
_entity_poly.pdbx_seq_one_letter_code
_entity_poly.pdbx_strand_id
1 'polypeptide(L)'
;MQTSFTEKQLENKDNKSSESILRKCVHCGMCNATCPTYAINGDELEGPRGRIYLIKDMLENNKPANKKIAKHIDSCLSCYGCMTTCPSGVNYMHLIDHGRNHVEETYKRPLLDKLFRNILSYTLPNPKIFLTLALLTKIIKPFSFILPQFLRN
;
A
#
# COMPACT_ATOMS: atom_id res chain seq x y z
N MET A 1 -19.54 2.20 7.25
CA MET A 1 -19.17 2.31 8.69
C MET A 1 -19.39 3.74 9.15
N GLN A 2 -19.57 3.96 10.48
CA GLN A 2 -19.62 5.31 11.02
C GLN A 2 -18.26 6.00 10.93
N THR A 3 -18.27 7.30 10.64
CA THR A 3 -17.08 8.14 10.53
C THR A 3 -17.25 9.36 11.46
N SER A 4 -16.14 9.88 11.97
CA SER A 4 -16.08 10.97 12.95
C SER A 4 -15.13 12.10 12.52
N PHE A 5 -15.10 12.40 11.22
CA PHE A 5 -14.33 13.53 10.71
C PHE A 5 -14.88 14.88 11.18
N THR A 6 -14.01 15.79 11.56
CA THR A 6 -14.36 17.18 11.85
C THR A 6 -14.60 17.97 10.57
N GLU A 7 -15.40 19.06 10.65
CA GLU A 7 -15.65 19.93 9.49
C GLU A 7 -14.34 20.43 8.86
N LYS A 8 -13.36 20.81 9.68
CA LYS A 8 -12.05 21.27 9.22
C LYS A 8 -11.29 20.18 8.42
N GLN A 9 -11.39 18.91 8.82
CA GLN A 9 -10.79 17.80 8.08
C GLN A 9 -11.49 17.58 6.72
N LEU A 10 -12.78 17.84 6.63
CA LEU A 10 -13.59 17.70 5.42
C LEU A 10 -13.43 18.86 4.43
N GLU A 11 -12.77 19.95 4.79
CA GLU A 11 -12.32 20.99 3.84
C GLU A 11 -11.32 20.44 2.83
N ASN A 12 -10.51 19.45 3.26
CA ASN A 12 -9.62 18.73 2.35
C ASN A 12 -10.43 17.78 1.45
N LYS A 13 -10.28 17.93 0.12
CA LYS A 13 -11.02 17.15 -0.89
C LYS A 13 -10.76 15.65 -0.77
N ASP A 14 -9.52 15.25 -0.45
CA ASP A 14 -9.14 13.85 -0.33
C ASP A 14 -9.75 13.20 0.90
N ASN A 15 -9.77 13.91 2.03
CA ASN A 15 -10.46 13.48 3.24
C ASN A 15 -11.97 13.34 3.02
N LYS A 16 -12.59 14.32 2.35
CA LYS A 16 -14.02 14.30 2.03
C LYS A 16 -14.38 13.12 1.12
N SER A 17 -13.55 12.85 0.12
CA SER A 17 -13.71 11.69 -0.76
C SER A 17 -13.55 10.38 0.00
N SER A 18 -12.50 10.26 0.81
CA SER A 18 -12.25 9.08 1.65
C SER A 18 -13.37 8.83 2.65
N GLU A 19 -13.89 9.87 3.30
CA GLU A 19 -15.03 9.81 4.22
C GLU A 19 -16.27 9.25 3.53
N SER A 20 -16.61 9.76 2.35
CA SER A 20 -17.73 9.26 1.55
C SER A 20 -17.58 7.77 1.20
N ILE A 21 -16.36 7.33 0.86
CA ILE A 21 -16.06 5.93 0.53
C ILE A 21 -16.13 5.05 1.80
N LEU A 22 -15.58 5.52 2.93
CA LEU A 22 -15.64 4.82 4.22
C LEU A 22 -17.06 4.59 4.69
N ARG A 23 -17.97 5.55 4.49
CA ARG A 23 -19.41 5.41 4.83
C ARG A 23 -20.09 4.28 4.05
N LYS A 24 -19.68 4.02 2.80
CA LYS A 24 -20.21 2.90 2.00
C LYS A 24 -19.78 1.54 2.56
N CYS A 25 -18.67 1.46 3.28
CA CYS A 25 -18.16 0.20 3.81
C CYS A 25 -19.00 -0.31 4.99
N VAL A 26 -19.65 -1.46 4.83
CA VAL A 26 -20.39 -2.14 5.91
C VAL A 26 -19.50 -3.08 6.73
N HIS A 27 -18.22 -3.14 6.43
CA HIS A 27 -17.21 -3.91 7.17
C HIS A 27 -17.45 -5.42 7.23
N CYS A 28 -18.13 -5.99 6.23
CA CYS A 28 -18.54 -7.41 6.22
C CYS A 28 -17.37 -8.40 6.03
N GLY A 29 -16.23 -7.97 5.47
CA GLY A 29 -15.05 -8.81 5.27
C GLY A 29 -15.05 -9.65 3.99
N MET A 30 -16.06 -9.57 3.12
CA MET A 30 -16.08 -10.34 1.86
C MET A 30 -14.85 -10.05 0.95
N CYS A 31 -14.32 -8.84 1.04
CA CYS A 31 -13.11 -8.43 0.32
C CYS A 31 -11.84 -9.19 0.74
N ASN A 32 -11.80 -9.79 1.95
CA ASN A 32 -10.65 -10.55 2.42
C ASN A 32 -10.48 -11.87 1.65
N ALA A 33 -11.58 -12.48 1.21
CA ALA A 33 -11.55 -13.76 0.48
C ALA A 33 -10.75 -13.70 -0.83
N THR A 34 -10.71 -12.54 -1.47
CA THR A 34 -9.98 -12.33 -2.75
C THR A 34 -8.61 -11.68 -2.57
N CYS A 35 -8.20 -11.41 -1.32
CA CYS A 35 -6.94 -10.73 -1.06
C CYS A 35 -5.78 -11.73 -0.91
N PRO A 36 -4.76 -11.70 -1.81
CA PRO A 36 -3.65 -12.63 -1.76
C PRO A 36 -2.80 -12.46 -0.49
N THR A 37 -2.60 -11.24 0.00
CA THR A 37 -1.82 -11.01 1.21
C THR A 37 -2.53 -11.52 2.47
N TYR A 38 -3.85 -11.45 2.51
CA TYR A 38 -4.64 -12.06 3.58
C TYR A 38 -4.61 -13.59 3.50
N ALA A 39 -4.76 -14.16 2.30
CA ALA A 39 -4.75 -15.60 2.11
C ALA A 39 -3.42 -16.26 2.53
N ILE A 40 -2.30 -15.58 2.32
CA ILE A 40 -0.96 -16.09 2.68
C ILE A 40 -0.66 -15.91 4.17
N ASN A 41 -0.96 -14.73 4.73
CA ASN A 41 -0.52 -14.36 6.08
C ASN A 41 -1.55 -14.69 7.18
N GLY A 42 -2.84 -14.79 6.85
CA GLY A 42 -3.92 -15.01 7.81
C GLY A 42 -4.15 -13.83 8.78
N ASP A 43 -3.43 -12.73 8.62
CA ASP A 43 -3.55 -11.53 9.47
C ASP A 43 -4.64 -10.61 8.91
N GLU A 44 -5.59 -10.21 9.75
CA GLU A 44 -6.68 -9.30 9.38
C GLU A 44 -6.16 -7.95 8.86
N LEU A 45 -5.05 -7.44 9.39
CA LEU A 45 -4.43 -6.19 8.95
C LEU A 45 -3.75 -6.29 7.58
N GLU A 46 -3.49 -7.51 7.09
CA GLU A 46 -3.02 -7.77 5.74
C GLU A 46 -4.17 -7.88 4.72
N GLY A 47 -5.41 -7.82 5.18
CA GLY A 47 -6.62 -7.80 4.36
C GLY A 47 -7.12 -6.38 4.05
N PRO A 48 -7.97 -6.21 3.02
CA PRO A 48 -8.54 -4.90 2.68
C PRO A 48 -9.38 -4.34 3.81
N ARG A 49 -10.14 -5.16 4.53
CA ARG A 49 -10.98 -4.76 5.67
C ARG A 49 -10.13 -4.13 6.78
N GLY A 50 -9.06 -4.80 7.19
CA GLY A 50 -8.15 -4.28 8.21
C GLY A 50 -7.44 -3.02 7.78
N ARG A 51 -6.99 -2.95 6.51
CA ARG A 51 -6.36 -1.73 5.96
C ARG A 51 -7.33 -0.55 5.90
N ILE A 52 -8.59 -0.76 5.54
CA ILE A 52 -9.63 0.28 5.60
C ILE A 52 -9.76 0.82 7.02
N TYR A 53 -9.72 -0.05 8.02
CA TYR A 53 -9.79 0.36 9.43
C TYR A 53 -8.56 1.18 9.85
N LEU A 54 -7.35 0.75 9.46
CA LEU A 54 -6.12 1.51 9.72
C LEU A 54 -6.13 2.89 9.08
N ILE A 55 -6.56 2.97 7.81
CA ILE A 55 -6.67 4.25 7.08
C ILE A 55 -7.69 5.15 7.78
N LYS A 56 -8.86 4.63 8.13
CA LYS A 56 -9.88 5.37 8.87
C LYS A 56 -9.30 5.95 10.17
N ASP A 57 -8.65 5.11 11.00
CA ASP A 57 -8.08 5.57 12.28
C ASP A 57 -7.01 6.66 12.11
N MET A 58 -6.15 6.53 11.09
CA MET A 58 -5.15 7.56 10.79
C MET A 58 -5.78 8.90 10.40
N LEU A 59 -6.75 8.87 9.49
CA LEU A 59 -7.34 10.08 8.94
C LEU A 59 -8.26 10.79 9.95
N GLU A 60 -9.13 10.06 10.65
CA GLU A 60 -10.05 10.65 11.64
C GLU A 60 -9.31 11.27 12.82
N ASN A 61 -8.29 10.61 13.32
CA ASN A 61 -7.54 11.07 14.49
C ASN A 61 -6.32 11.90 14.12
N ASN A 62 -6.09 12.17 12.83
CA ASN A 62 -4.92 12.88 12.31
C ASN A 62 -3.60 12.32 12.89
N LYS A 63 -3.53 10.98 13.02
CA LYS A 63 -2.39 10.28 13.60
C LYS A 63 -1.28 10.06 12.57
N PRO A 64 -0.02 10.30 12.93
CA PRO A 64 1.09 9.89 12.08
C PRO A 64 1.15 8.36 11.97
N ALA A 65 1.53 7.88 10.81
CA ALA A 65 1.75 6.46 10.61
C ALA A 65 2.95 5.98 11.43
N ASN A 66 2.81 4.80 12.05
CA ASN A 66 3.90 4.11 12.70
C ASN A 66 4.44 2.96 11.82
N LYS A 67 5.53 2.31 12.25
CA LYS A 67 6.15 1.20 11.53
C LYS A 67 5.19 0.05 11.23
N LYS A 68 4.27 -0.27 12.15
CA LYS A 68 3.29 -1.34 11.99
C LYS A 68 2.28 -0.98 10.91
N ILE A 69 1.72 0.22 10.97
CA ILE A 69 0.76 0.71 9.97
C ILE A 69 1.41 0.78 8.58
N ALA A 70 2.61 1.38 8.49
CA ALA A 70 3.35 1.47 7.23
C ALA A 70 3.58 0.09 6.61
N LYS A 71 3.96 -0.92 7.40
CA LYS A 71 4.14 -2.31 6.94
C LYS A 71 2.85 -2.84 6.28
N HIS A 72 1.70 -2.73 6.95
CA HIS A 72 0.44 -3.29 6.43
C HIS A 72 -0.10 -2.53 5.21
N ILE A 73 0.09 -1.23 5.15
CA ILE A 73 -0.29 -0.42 3.98
C ILE A 73 0.62 -0.72 2.78
N ASP A 74 1.93 -0.83 3.01
CA ASP A 74 2.92 -1.12 1.97
C ASP A 74 2.80 -2.53 1.39
N SER A 75 2.39 -3.52 2.20
CA SER A 75 2.22 -4.90 1.73
C SER A 75 1.03 -5.10 0.78
N CYS A 76 0.17 -4.09 0.60
CA CYS A 76 -0.90 -4.14 -0.39
C CYS A 76 -0.34 -4.19 -1.82
N LEU A 77 -0.71 -5.21 -2.59
CA LEU A 77 -0.25 -5.40 -3.97
C LEU A 77 -0.97 -4.53 -5.01
N SER A 78 -1.96 -3.73 -4.61
CA SER A 78 -2.80 -2.94 -5.53
C SER A 78 -3.42 -3.75 -6.68
N CYS A 79 -3.74 -5.01 -6.44
CA CYS A 79 -4.39 -5.89 -7.44
C CYS A 79 -5.88 -5.60 -7.62
N TYR A 80 -6.49 -4.88 -6.69
CA TYR A 80 -7.90 -4.43 -6.68
C TYR A 80 -8.97 -5.53 -6.80
N GLY A 81 -8.63 -6.80 -6.69
CA GLY A 81 -9.60 -7.91 -6.64
C GLY A 81 -10.65 -7.74 -5.54
N CYS A 82 -10.31 -7.07 -4.45
CA CYS A 82 -11.24 -6.75 -3.36
C CYS A 82 -12.37 -5.76 -3.78
N MET A 83 -12.16 -4.94 -4.82
CA MET A 83 -13.18 -4.00 -5.30
C MET A 83 -14.29 -4.74 -6.06
N THR A 84 -13.93 -5.73 -6.88
CA THR A 84 -14.90 -6.51 -7.66
C THR A 84 -15.77 -7.40 -6.78
N THR A 85 -15.25 -7.81 -5.61
CA THR A 85 -15.96 -8.66 -4.64
C THR A 85 -16.82 -7.84 -3.69
N CYS A 86 -16.64 -6.53 -3.62
CA CYS A 86 -17.34 -5.69 -2.64
C CYS A 86 -18.80 -5.41 -3.06
N PRO A 87 -19.82 -5.93 -2.33
CA PRO A 87 -21.22 -5.68 -2.66
C PRO A 87 -21.65 -4.22 -2.45
N SER A 88 -20.94 -3.50 -1.58
CA SER A 88 -21.20 -2.08 -1.28
C SER A 88 -20.49 -1.11 -2.22
N GLY A 89 -19.74 -1.61 -3.20
CA GLY A 89 -19.04 -0.77 -4.18
C GLY A 89 -18.02 0.20 -3.57
N VAL A 90 -17.27 -0.26 -2.56
CA VAL A 90 -16.21 0.55 -1.92
C VAL A 90 -15.06 0.78 -2.90
N ASN A 91 -14.75 2.03 -3.22
CA ASN A 91 -13.58 2.38 -4.01
C ASN A 91 -12.30 2.26 -3.17
N TYR A 92 -11.81 1.01 -3.02
CA TYR A 92 -10.63 0.72 -2.23
C TYR A 92 -9.36 1.32 -2.82
N MET A 93 -9.27 1.48 -4.14
CA MET A 93 -8.12 2.09 -4.82
C MET A 93 -7.85 3.48 -4.27
N HIS A 94 -8.87 4.34 -4.23
CA HIS A 94 -8.73 5.69 -3.68
C HIS A 94 -8.31 5.68 -2.20
N LEU A 95 -8.87 4.78 -1.39
CA LEU A 95 -8.52 4.69 0.02
C LEU A 95 -7.07 4.28 0.25
N ILE A 96 -6.59 3.27 -0.48
CA ILE A 96 -5.21 2.78 -0.31
C ILE A 96 -4.20 3.80 -0.81
N ASP A 97 -4.50 4.54 -1.88
CA ASP A 97 -3.63 5.57 -2.42
C ASP A 97 -3.54 6.75 -1.45
N HIS A 98 -4.68 7.22 -0.91
CA HIS A 98 -4.70 8.25 0.13
C HIS A 98 -3.97 7.79 1.41
N GLY A 99 -4.18 6.54 1.84
CA GLY A 99 -3.47 5.96 2.99
C GLY A 99 -1.96 5.90 2.77
N ARG A 100 -1.50 5.54 1.57
CA ARG A 100 -0.07 5.58 1.21
C ARG A 100 0.51 6.97 1.23
N ASN A 101 -0.21 7.95 0.67
CA ASN A 101 0.22 9.34 0.70
C ASN A 101 0.41 9.81 2.15
N HIS A 102 -0.57 9.56 3.02
CA HIS A 102 -0.49 9.88 4.43
C HIS A 102 0.70 9.20 5.14
N VAL A 103 0.99 7.93 4.80
CA VAL A 103 2.16 7.22 5.30
C VAL A 103 3.46 7.88 4.84
N GLU A 104 3.60 8.23 3.55
CA GLU A 104 4.80 8.90 3.04
C GLU A 104 5.05 10.28 3.67
N GLU A 105 3.99 11.02 3.97
CA GLU A 105 4.08 12.34 4.61
C GLU A 105 4.44 12.25 6.11
N THR A 106 3.95 11.24 6.80
CA THR A 106 4.03 11.19 8.27
C THR A 106 5.03 10.19 8.83
N TYR A 107 5.36 9.11 8.09
CA TYR A 107 6.27 8.07 8.54
C TYR A 107 7.70 8.29 8.04
N LYS A 108 8.64 8.40 8.98
CA LYS A 108 10.07 8.51 8.65
C LYS A 108 10.66 7.12 8.36
N ARG A 109 10.86 6.82 7.09
CA ARG A 109 11.45 5.55 6.64
C ARG A 109 12.94 5.47 6.95
N PRO A 110 13.48 4.26 7.22
CA PRO A 110 14.92 4.01 7.28
C PRO A 110 15.62 4.45 5.98
N LEU A 111 16.86 4.92 6.08
CA LEU A 111 17.62 5.44 4.92
C LEU A 111 17.75 4.42 3.78
N LEU A 112 18.02 3.17 4.09
CA LEU A 112 18.12 2.11 3.08
C LEU A 112 16.80 1.88 2.32
N ASP A 113 15.66 1.84 3.03
CA ASP A 113 14.34 1.70 2.41
C ASP A 113 14.04 2.89 1.49
N LYS A 114 14.33 4.10 1.96
CA LYS A 114 14.19 5.33 1.16
C LYS A 114 15.06 5.30 -0.10
N LEU A 115 16.32 4.84 0.02
CA LEU A 115 17.24 4.72 -1.10
C LEU A 115 16.70 3.72 -2.16
N PHE A 116 16.31 2.53 -1.72
CA PHE A 116 15.74 1.52 -2.63
C PHE A 116 14.48 2.01 -3.33
N ARG A 117 13.56 2.65 -2.62
CA ARG A 117 12.35 3.23 -3.20
C ARG A 117 12.66 4.30 -4.24
N ASN A 118 13.61 5.18 -3.97
CA ASN A 118 14.04 6.21 -4.93
C ASN A 118 14.67 5.58 -6.18
N ILE A 119 15.51 4.56 -6.02
CA ILE A 119 16.09 3.84 -7.17
C ILE A 119 14.98 3.20 -8.01
N LEU A 120 14.04 2.49 -7.36
CA LEU A 120 12.93 1.84 -8.06
C LEU A 120 12.00 2.84 -8.73
N SER A 121 11.66 3.94 -8.08
CA SER A 121 10.79 4.98 -8.64
C SER A 121 11.40 5.68 -9.86
N TYR A 122 12.73 5.73 -9.95
CA TYR A 122 13.44 6.27 -11.10
C TYR A 122 13.63 5.24 -12.22
N THR A 123 13.91 3.98 -11.87
CA THR A 123 14.26 2.94 -12.85
C THR A 123 13.03 2.32 -13.51
N LEU A 124 11.98 2.01 -12.75
CA LEU A 124 10.80 1.30 -13.27
C LEU A 124 9.99 2.08 -14.32
N PRO A 125 9.76 3.41 -14.17
CA PRO A 125 9.02 4.16 -15.18
C PRO A 125 9.82 4.41 -16.46
N ASN A 126 11.15 4.25 -16.44
CA ASN A 126 12.02 4.55 -17.56
C ASN A 126 12.41 3.26 -18.32
N PRO A 127 11.73 2.92 -19.43
CA PRO A 127 11.96 1.64 -20.13
C PRO A 127 13.39 1.48 -20.66
N LYS A 128 14.04 2.58 -21.03
CA LYS A 128 15.45 2.55 -21.50
C LYS A 128 16.40 2.16 -20.37
N ILE A 129 16.24 2.76 -19.18
CA ILE A 129 17.08 2.47 -18.02
C ILE A 129 16.81 1.05 -17.53
N PHE A 130 15.53 0.65 -17.46
CA PHE A 130 15.15 -0.70 -17.08
C PHE A 130 15.76 -1.75 -18.02
N LEU A 131 15.68 -1.53 -19.35
CA LEU A 131 16.23 -2.44 -20.34
C LEU A 131 17.76 -2.54 -20.24
N THR A 132 18.47 -1.42 -20.07
CA THR A 132 19.93 -1.44 -19.91
C THR A 132 20.36 -2.19 -18.65
N LEU A 133 19.66 -1.99 -17.52
CA LEU A 133 19.91 -2.74 -16.30
C LEU A 133 19.61 -4.24 -16.47
N ALA A 134 18.52 -4.59 -17.15
CA ALA A 134 18.16 -5.98 -17.45
C ALA A 134 19.21 -6.67 -18.35
N LEU A 135 19.76 -5.96 -19.33
CA LEU A 135 20.86 -6.48 -20.16
C LEU A 135 22.15 -6.67 -19.36
N LEU A 136 22.49 -5.72 -18.49
CA LEU A 136 23.64 -5.85 -17.59
C LEU A 136 23.50 -7.05 -16.65
N THR A 137 22.31 -7.28 -16.09
CA THR A 137 22.07 -8.47 -15.25
C THR A 137 22.23 -9.77 -16.02
N LYS A 138 21.85 -9.80 -17.32
CA LYS A 138 22.07 -10.98 -18.19
C LYS A 138 23.55 -11.28 -18.38
N ILE A 139 24.41 -10.25 -18.50
CA ILE A 139 25.85 -10.40 -18.63
C ILE A 139 26.50 -10.84 -17.32
N ILE A 140 26.01 -10.33 -16.18
CA ILE A 140 26.53 -10.64 -14.84
C ILE A 140 26.08 -12.02 -14.35
N LYS A 141 24.93 -12.53 -14.83
CA LYS A 141 24.34 -13.80 -14.39
C LYS A 141 25.32 -15.00 -14.44
N PRO A 142 26.16 -15.21 -15.48
CA PRO A 142 27.14 -16.30 -15.47
C PRO A 142 28.20 -16.19 -14.38
N PHE A 143 28.45 -14.97 -13.87
CA PHE A 143 29.36 -14.72 -12.75
C PHE A 143 28.67 -14.76 -11.37
N SER A 144 27.40 -15.18 -11.32
CA SER A 144 26.62 -15.29 -10.07
C SER A 144 27.25 -16.26 -9.05
N PHE A 145 28.15 -17.13 -9.48
CA PHE A 145 28.96 -18.00 -8.62
C PHE A 145 29.84 -17.21 -7.62
N ILE A 146 30.23 -15.98 -7.96
CA ILE A 146 31.06 -15.09 -7.10
C ILE A 146 30.18 -14.32 -6.09
N LEU A 147 28.85 -14.26 -6.31
CA LEU A 147 27.96 -13.54 -5.41
C LEU A 147 27.64 -14.37 -4.14
N PRO A 148 27.54 -13.71 -2.98
CA PRO A 148 27.13 -14.38 -1.75
C PRO A 148 25.75 -15.04 -1.91
N GLN A 149 25.52 -16.16 -1.22
CA GLN A 149 24.29 -16.96 -1.31
C GLN A 149 22.99 -16.16 -1.15
N PHE A 150 23.02 -15.10 -0.36
CA PHE A 150 21.89 -14.19 -0.15
C PHE A 150 21.42 -13.48 -1.45
N LEU A 151 22.30 -13.22 -2.42
CA LEU A 151 21.97 -12.57 -3.68
C LEU A 151 21.75 -13.56 -4.83
N ARG A 152 21.92 -14.87 -4.57
CA ARG A 152 21.83 -15.93 -5.56
C ARG A 152 20.44 -16.60 -5.60
N ASN A 153 19.66 -16.49 -4.53
CA ASN A 153 18.27 -16.91 -4.44
C ASN A 153 17.35 -15.71 -4.65
#